data_1c26de2860eb5d21f7be44af7ef93bac
#
_entry.id   1c26de2860eb5d21f7be44af7ef93bac
#
_cell.length_a   1.000
_cell.length_b   1.000
_cell.length_c   1.000
_cell.angle_alpha   90.00
_cell.angle_beta   90.00
_cell.angle_gamma   90.00
#
_symmetry.space_group_name_H-M   'P 1'
#
loop_
_entity.id
_entity.type
_entity.pdbx_description
1 polymer ?
#
loop_
_entity_poly.entity_id
_entity_poly.type
_entity_poly.pdbx_seq_one_letter_code
_entity_poly.pdbx_strand_id
1 'polypeptide(L)'
;MQNYKVIFHIDEMSKWKLLLANVNNMIDDMEDRLIIIEVLANSEAVKFFIQKDMNESDYTLVQHLINKNVLFSLCNNSLKSNKIEIDTLLSGLTIVSSGVSELMLKQHEGYAYIKP
;
A
#
# COMPACT_ATOMS: atom_id res chain seq x y z
N MET A 1 4.28 21.82 -14.13
CA MET A 1 4.43 20.37 -14.25
C MET A 1 3.32 19.69 -13.47
N GLN A 2 2.66 18.72 -14.07
CA GLN A 2 1.53 18.02 -13.44
C GLN A 2 2.03 16.85 -12.58
N ASN A 3 1.54 16.76 -11.34
CA ASN A 3 1.75 15.60 -10.49
C ASN A 3 0.67 14.57 -10.79
N TYR A 4 1.10 13.35 -11.07
CA TYR A 4 0.18 12.22 -11.20
C TYR A 4 0.03 11.58 -9.82
N LYS A 5 -1.19 11.17 -9.47
CA LYS A 5 -1.50 10.60 -8.15
C LYS A 5 -2.32 9.34 -8.33
N VAL A 6 -1.93 8.29 -7.66
CA VAL A 6 -2.65 7.02 -7.75
C VAL A 6 -2.73 6.36 -6.37
N ILE A 7 -3.88 5.78 -6.07
CA ILE A 7 -4.05 4.94 -4.91
C ILE A 7 -4.41 3.53 -5.38
N PHE A 8 -3.55 2.58 -5.05
CA PHE A 8 -3.79 1.15 -5.29
C PHE A 8 -4.53 0.60 -4.08
N HIS A 9 -5.52 -0.24 -4.31
CA HIS A 9 -6.33 -0.82 -3.25
C HIS A 9 -6.16 -2.33 -3.25
N ILE A 10 -5.92 -2.91 -2.09
CA ILE A 10 -5.79 -4.36 -1.94
C ILE A 10 -6.53 -4.81 -0.68
N ASP A 11 -7.40 -5.82 -0.85
CA ASP A 11 -8.18 -6.40 0.25
C ASP A 11 -8.03 -7.92 0.36
N GLU A 12 -7.20 -8.54 -0.49
CA GLU A 12 -6.97 -9.97 -0.49
C GLU A 12 -5.48 -10.28 -0.45
N MET A 13 -5.07 -11.22 0.41
CA MET A 13 -3.67 -11.62 0.51
C MET A 13 -3.10 -12.14 -0.80
N SER A 14 -3.92 -12.87 -1.58
CA SER A 14 -3.49 -13.47 -2.84
C SER A 14 -3.10 -12.45 -3.91
N LYS A 15 -3.46 -11.20 -3.74
CA LYS A 15 -3.22 -10.14 -4.74
C LYS A 15 -1.91 -9.38 -4.54
N TRP A 16 -1.20 -9.60 -3.43
CA TRP A 16 0.01 -8.82 -3.14
C TRP A 16 1.09 -8.94 -4.21
N LYS A 17 1.32 -10.15 -4.72
CA LYS A 17 2.35 -10.34 -5.74
C LYS A 17 2.04 -9.52 -6.99
N LEU A 18 0.79 -9.56 -7.44
CA LEU A 18 0.34 -8.79 -8.60
C LEU A 18 0.42 -7.29 -8.32
N LEU A 19 -0.06 -6.84 -7.16
CA LEU A 19 -0.04 -5.42 -6.81
C LEU A 19 1.38 -4.87 -6.80
N LEU A 20 2.30 -5.56 -6.12
CA LEU A 20 3.69 -5.08 -6.02
C LEU A 20 4.36 -5.02 -7.38
N ALA A 21 4.08 -6.01 -8.26
CA ALA A 21 4.58 -5.98 -9.63
C ALA A 21 4.03 -4.78 -10.41
N ASN A 22 2.73 -4.50 -10.25
CA ASN A 22 2.10 -3.37 -10.93
C ASN A 22 2.68 -2.03 -10.45
N VAL A 23 2.90 -1.88 -9.14
CA VAL A 23 3.50 -0.66 -8.60
C VAL A 23 4.91 -0.47 -9.15
N ASN A 24 5.72 -1.52 -9.11
CA ASN A 24 7.09 -1.45 -9.60
C ASN A 24 7.14 -1.12 -11.10
N ASN A 25 6.27 -1.76 -11.89
CA ASN A 25 6.19 -1.47 -13.33
C ASN A 25 5.78 -0.03 -13.59
N MET A 26 4.84 0.50 -12.81
CA MET A 26 4.41 1.89 -12.96
C MET A 26 5.55 2.86 -12.66
N ILE A 27 6.33 2.60 -11.62
CA ILE A 27 7.48 3.44 -11.28
C ILE A 27 8.46 3.48 -12.44
N ASP A 28 8.78 2.32 -13.02
CA ASP A 28 9.72 2.22 -14.13
C ASP A 28 9.18 2.95 -15.37
N ASP A 29 7.90 2.77 -15.66
CA ASP A 29 7.28 3.40 -16.83
C ASP A 29 7.18 4.92 -16.69
N MET A 30 7.01 5.40 -15.47
CA MET A 30 6.75 6.81 -15.18
C MET A 30 7.98 7.56 -14.67
N GLU A 31 9.18 7.01 -14.82
CA GLU A 31 10.38 7.56 -14.16
C GLU A 31 10.68 9.03 -14.49
N ASP A 32 10.26 9.51 -15.68
CA ASP A 32 10.46 10.90 -16.08
C ASP A 32 9.35 11.83 -15.61
N ARG A 33 8.41 11.34 -14.82
CA ARG A 33 7.24 12.10 -14.41
C ARG A 33 7.10 12.10 -12.90
N LEU A 34 6.52 13.17 -12.36
CA LEU A 34 6.21 13.23 -10.94
C LEU A 34 4.97 12.40 -10.66
N ILE A 35 5.12 11.34 -9.88
CA ILE A 35 4.00 10.47 -9.51
C ILE A 35 4.01 10.22 -8.01
N ILE A 36 2.84 10.32 -7.42
CA ILE A 36 2.61 10.01 -6.00
C ILE A 36 1.82 8.71 -5.95
N ILE A 37 2.37 7.71 -5.28
CA ILE A 37 1.76 6.38 -5.19
C ILE A 37 1.45 6.05 -3.74
N GLU A 38 0.20 5.75 -3.48
CA GLU A 38 -0.23 5.20 -2.20
C GLU A 38 -0.79 3.79 -2.44
N VAL A 39 -0.51 2.86 -1.52
CA VAL A 39 -1.10 1.53 -1.51
C VAL A 39 -1.92 1.42 -0.24
N LEU A 40 -3.23 1.28 -0.37
CA LEU A 40 -4.14 1.13 0.77
C LEU A 40 -4.52 -0.33 0.92
N ALA A 41 -4.15 -0.93 2.05
CA ALA A 41 -4.51 -2.31 2.38
C ALA A 41 -5.60 -2.33 3.45
N ASN A 42 -6.65 -3.12 3.22
CA ASN A 42 -7.69 -3.36 4.20
C ASN A 42 -8.07 -4.85 4.22
N SER A 43 -9.06 -5.20 5.04
CA SER A 43 -9.49 -6.59 5.22
C SER A 43 -8.28 -7.49 5.55
N GLU A 44 -8.26 -8.70 5.02
CA GLU A 44 -7.17 -9.64 5.30
C GLU A 44 -5.81 -9.20 4.74
N ALA A 45 -5.81 -8.30 3.76
CA ALA A 45 -4.55 -7.88 3.12
C ALA A 45 -3.57 -7.22 4.09
N VAL A 46 -4.04 -6.69 5.22
CA VAL A 46 -3.16 -6.09 6.23
C VAL A 46 -2.22 -7.12 6.87
N LYS A 47 -2.56 -8.40 6.82
CA LYS A 47 -1.73 -9.49 7.39
C LYS A 47 -0.36 -9.59 6.73
N PHE A 48 -0.25 -9.12 5.49
CA PHE A 48 0.99 -9.19 4.72
C PHE A 48 2.16 -8.53 5.45
N PHE A 49 1.88 -7.51 6.23
CA PHE A 49 2.91 -6.70 6.88
C PHE A 49 3.29 -7.15 8.29
N ILE A 50 2.79 -8.30 8.75
CA ILE A 50 3.26 -8.88 10.02
C ILE A 50 4.69 -9.34 9.80
N GLN A 51 5.65 -8.65 10.43
CA GLN A 51 7.07 -8.77 10.09
C GLN A 51 7.59 -10.21 10.19
N LYS A 52 7.19 -10.93 11.24
CA LYS A 52 7.66 -12.30 11.44
C LYS A 52 7.23 -13.28 10.35
N ASP A 53 6.15 -12.94 9.62
CA ASP A 53 5.58 -13.83 8.59
C ASP A 53 6.03 -13.44 7.18
N MET A 54 6.73 -12.32 7.01
CA MET A 54 7.19 -11.89 5.70
C MET A 54 8.42 -12.69 5.27
N ASN A 55 8.43 -13.14 4.01
CA ASN A 55 9.64 -13.73 3.47
C ASN A 55 10.61 -12.61 3.07
N GLU A 56 11.89 -12.98 2.86
CA GLU A 56 12.94 -12.03 2.60
C GLU A 56 12.72 -11.24 1.30
N SER A 57 12.23 -11.91 0.25
CA SER A 57 12.03 -11.24 -1.04
C SER A 57 10.91 -10.20 -0.97
N ASP A 58 9.82 -10.49 -0.26
CA ASP A 58 8.74 -9.53 -0.07
C ASP A 58 9.22 -8.35 0.77
N TYR A 59 9.94 -8.63 1.85
CA TYR A 59 10.50 -7.59 2.71
C TYR A 59 11.39 -6.64 1.90
N THR A 60 12.31 -7.21 1.10
CA THR A 60 13.25 -6.44 0.30
C THR A 60 12.51 -5.56 -0.72
N LEU A 61 11.51 -6.11 -1.40
CA LEU A 61 10.76 -5.36 -2.39
C LEU A 61 9.96 -4.21 -1.74
N VAL A 62 9.31 -4.48 -0.61
CA VAL A 62 8.56 -3.43 0.08
C VAL A 62 9.50 -2.31 0.53
N GLN A 63 10.67 -2.66 1.09
CA GLN A 63 11.66 -1.65 1.48
C GLN A 63 12.13 -0.83 0.29
N HIS A 64 12.37 -1.48 -0.85
CA HIS A 64 12.74 -0.80 -2.08
C HIS A 64 11.67 0.22 -2.50
N LEU A 65 10.40 -0.18 -2.45
CA LEU A 65 9.30 0.69 -2.83
C LEU A 65 9.13 1.85 -1.84
N ILE A 66 9.29 1.60 -0.54
CA ILE A 66 9.27 2.68 0.46
C ILE A 66 10.38 3.70 0.16
N ASN A 67 11.57 3.22 -0.21
CA ASN A 67 12.69 4.09 -0.57
C ASN A 67 12.41 4.88 -1.86
N LYS A 68 11.50 4.41 -2.69
CA LYS A 68 11.00 5.12 -3.88
C LYS A 68 9.79 6.01 -3.57
N ASN A 69 9.53 6.25 -2.30
CA ASN A 69 8.45 7.12 -1.81
C ASN A 69 7.04 6.57 -2.02
N VAL A 70 6.90 5.26 -2.16
CA VAL A 70 5.58 4.64 -2.13
C VAL A 70 5.07 4.66 -0.69
N LEU A 71 3.86 5.16 -0.49
CA LEU A 71 3.21 5.19 0.81
C LEU A 71 2.34 3.95 0.98
N PHE A 72 2.67 3.11 1.95
CA PHE A 72 1.82 1.96 2.31
C PHE A 72 0.96 2.34 3.51
N SER A 73 -0.35 2.31 3.32
CA SER A 73 -1.34 2.70 4.33
C SER A 73 -2.20 1.50 4.70
N LEU A 74 -2.36 1.26 5.99
CA LEU A 74 -3.13 0.13 6.51
C LEU A 74 -4.35 0.63 7.27
N CYS A 75 -5.48 -0.03 7.03
CA CYS A 75 -6.74 0.27 7.70
C CYS A 75 -6.70 -0.21 9.15
N ASN A 76 -6.83 0.71 10.10
CA ASN A 76 -6.82 0.36 11.52
C ASN A 76 -8.01 -0.52 11.90
N ASN A 77 -9.17 -0.30 11.31
CA ASN A 77 -10.32 -1.17 11.55
C ASN A 77 -10.03 -2.61 11.14
N SER A 78 -9.32 -2.81 10.03
CA SER A 78 -8.92 -4.13 9.56
C SER A 78 -7.87 -4.76 10.48
N LEU A 79 -6.94 -3.97 10.99
CA LEU A 79 -5.96 -4.47 11.97
C LEU A 79 -6.68 -4.99 13.21
N LYS A 80 -7.65 -4.24 13.72
CA LYS A 80 -8.45 -4.65 14.87
C LYS A 80 -9.25 -5.92 14.59
N SER A 81 -9.93 -5.97 13.44
CA SER A 81 -10.73 -7.14 13.05
C SER A 81 -9.90 -8.39 12.93
N ASN A 82 -8.67 -8.27 12.47
CA ASN A 82 -7.74 -9.39 12.29
C ASN A 82 -6.90 -9.63 13.54
N LYS A 83 -7.15 -8.89 14.63
CA LYS A 83 -6.44 -9.04 15.92
C LYS A 83 -4.93 -8.87 15.77
N ILE A 84 -4.51 -7.88 14.99
CA ILE A 84 -3.10 -7.58 14.73
C ILE A 84 -2.68 -6.38 15.56
N GLU A 85 -1.65 -6.56 16.38
CA GLU A 85 -1.04 -5.48 17.15
C GLU A 85 -0.10 -4.67 16.26
N ILE A 86 -0.15 -3.34 16.36
CA ILE A 86 0.64 -2.45 15.50
C ILE A 86 2.14 -2.71 15.65
N ASP A 87 2.60 -3.04 16.84
CA ASP A 87 4.03 -3.27 17.08
C ASP A 87 4.57 -4.55 16.42
N THR A 88 3.71 -5.41 15.89
CA THR A 88 4.13 -6.60 15.13
C THR A 88 4.35 -6.32 13.66
N LEU A 89 4.01 -5.12 13.20
CA LEU A 89 4.08 -4.76 11.79
C LEU A 89 5.47 -4.25 11.41
N LEU A 90 5.80 -4.41 10.13
CA LEU A 90 6.98 -3.80 9.54
C LEU A 90 6.97 -2.29 9.81
N SER A 91 8.14 -1.70 10.07
CA SER A 91 8.24 -0.25 10.24
C SER A 91 8.14 0.47 8.88
N GLY A 92 7.80 1.76 8.92
CA GLY A 92 7.72 2.57 7.70
C GLY A 92 6.34 2.60 7.06
N LEU A 93 5.34 2.04 7.72
CA LEU A 93 3.95 2.04 7.25
C LEU A 93 3.16 3.17 7.89
N THR A 94 2.07 3.55 7.23
CA THR A 94 1.12 4.52 7.78
C THR A 94 -0.16 3.80 8.19
N ILE A 95 -0.71 4.15 9.34
CA ILE A 95 -1.98 3.58 9.80
C ILE A 95 -3.06 4.65 9.62
N VAL A 96 -4.11 4.31 8.88
CA VAL A 96 -5.26 5.21 8.71
C VAL A 96 -6.44 4.65 9.49
N SER A 97 -7.31 5.53 10.00
CA SER A 97 -8.42 5.12 10.86
C SER A 97 -9.40 4.21 10.14
N SER A 98 -9.67 4.49 8.87
CA SER A 98 -10.62 3.71 8.04
C SER A 98 -10.12 3.69 6.61
N GLY A 99 -9.94 2.48 6.07
CA GLY A 99 -9.48 2.32 4.69
C GLY A 99 -10.45 2.89 3.67
N VAL A 100 -11.75 2.66 3.86
CA VAL A 100 -12.75 3.17 2.90
C VAL A 100 -12.82 4.69 2.93
N SER A 101 -12.63 5.31 4.09
CA SER A 101 -12.57 6.77 4.18
C SER A 101 -11.33 7.31 3.49
N GLU A 102 -10.19 6.65 3.66
CA GLU A 102 -8.95 7.02 2.98
C GLU A 102 -9.10 6.95 1.46
N LEU A 103 -9.72 5.88 0.95
CA LEU A 103 -9.98 5.73 -0.48
C LEU A 103 -10.86 6.84 -1.02
N MET A 104 -11.92 7.19 -0.28
CA MET A 104 -12.82 8.26 -0.69
C MET A 104 -12.10 9.61 -0.70
N LEU A 105 -11.38 9.93 0.38
CA LEU A 105 -10.69 11.21 0.51
C LEU A 105 -9.64 11.39 -0.58
N LYS A 106 -8.86 10.36 -0.88
CA LYS A 106 -7.81 10.46 -1.89
C LYS A 106 -8.40 10.61 -3.29
N GLN A 107 -9.47 9.90 -3.60
CA GLN A 107 -10.14 10.08 -4.88
C GLN A 107 -10.73 11.48 -5.01
N HIS A 108 -11.24 12.03 -3.91
CA HIS A 108 -11.73 13.41 -3.90
C HIS A 108 -10.60 14.41 -4.14
N GLU A 109 -9.39 14.08 -3.74
CA GLU A 109 -8.19 14.90 -3.98
C GLU A 109 -7.57 14.69 -5.35
N GLY A 110 -8.20 13.89 -6.20
CA GLY A 110 -7.74 13.69 -7.58
C GLY A 110 -6.88 12.46 -7.81
N TYR A 111 -6.76 11.55 -6.85
CA TYR A 111 -6.04 10.29 -7.04
C TYR A 111 -6.82 9.37 -7.97
N ALA A 112 -6.12 8.78 -8.93
CA ALA A 112 -6.69 7.67 -9.70
C ALA A 112 -6.78 6.44 -8.78
N TYR A 113 -7.84 5.65 -8.94
CA TYR A 113 -8.06 4.46 -8.13
C TYR A 113 -7.79 3.21 -8.97
N ILE A 114 -6.89 2.34 -8.50
CA ILE A 114 -6.58 1.09 -9.19
C ILE A 114 -6.69 -0.07 -8.20
N LYS A 115 -7.50 -1.05 -8.57
CA LYS A 115 -7.63 -2.28 -7.78
C LYS A 115 -7.20 -3.46 -8.66
N PRO A 116 -5.98 -3.97 -8.47
CA PRO A 116 -5.47 -5.10 -9.25
C PRO A 116 -6.27 -6.39 -9.09
#